data_1cc00e33edd647041a373a2ddbd9537a
#
_entry.id   1cc00e33edd647041a373a2ddbd9537a
#
_cell.length_a   1.000
_cell.length_b   1.000
_cell.length_c   1.000
_cell.angle_alpha   90.00
_cell.angle_beta   90.00
_cell.angle_gamma   90.00
#
_symmetry.space_group_name_H-M   'P 1'
#
loop_
_entity.id
_entity.type
_entity.pdbx_description
1 polymer ?
#
loop_
_entity_poly.entity_id
_entity_poly.type
_entity_poly.pdbx_seq_one_letter_code
_entity_poly.pdbx_strand_id
1 'polypeptide(L)'
;MNYKYLLFATLILTSCRGVQYLARQAAPGATYAETIDTKSKPITFQTKKIYHTPFGVSATNQFDGARLCDFIAINDSTYRIVSTPENEPINPSPWYAFKIWSNIPREATLVFDYGDFAHRYFPKTSSDGHHWMAIDSAQIDSIDGKTTARFFLTKDTTWIVAQELYTEAELRSWMNALQAAHHQTVDYGIAGKTKLGRDLYYMDLGEKKAKHKDLIILLSRQHPPEVTGQFALKAFIDGLFDSPALAEAFFKRHNVLVFPMMNPDGVALGHWRHNVGGIDLNRDWAVYNQPETRVITDFINHYTYKNRNRVVLGLDFHSTWSDVYYTNLSDSASVIPNFTKQWIDSIKSGLEGYQPRVAPSALRQPVSKNWFYVHFKAVGITYEIGDDTPRDFIDKKGRWTAKKMMEILME
;
A
#
# COMPACT_ATOMS: atom_id res chain seq x y z
N MET A 1 -3.47 -44.69 66.49
CA MET A 1 -3.64 -43.30 66.18
C MET A 1 -2.92 -43.05 64.83
N ASN A 2 -3.70 -43.01 63.71
CA ASN A 2 -3.19 -42.90 62.36
C ASN A 2 -3.47 -41.48 61.86
N TYR A 3 -2.40 -40.70 61.64
CA TYR A 3 -2.51 -39.42 60.95
C TYR A 3 -2.26 -39.66 59.46
N LYS A 4 -3.32 -39.45 58.65
CA LYS A 4 -3.27 -39.40 57.21
C LYS A 4 -2.88 -37.96 56.81
N TYR A 5 -1.72 -37.82 56.15
CA TYR A 5 -1.30 -36.59 55.50
C TYR A 5 -2.06 -36.45 54.20
N LEU A 6 -2.92 -35.45 54.12
CA LEU A 6 -3.57 -35.02 52.89
C LEU A 6 -2.57 -34.09 52.15
N LEU A 7 -1.98 -34.58 51.06
CA LEU A 7 -1.24 -33.74 50.13
C LEU A 7 -2.23 -32.94 49.28
N PHE A 8 -2.32 -31.64 49.53
CA PHE A 8 -2.95 -30.70 48.61
C PHE A 8 -2.01 -30.46 47.46
N ALA A 9 -2.26 -31.12 46.33
CA ALA A 9 -1.61 -30.77 45.05
C ALA A 9 -2.29 -29.48 44.56
N THR A 10 -1.62 -28.35 44.74
CA THR A 10 -2.00 -27.08 44.12
C THR A 10 -1.67 -27.18 42.65
N LEU A 11 -2.66 -27.51 41.80
CA LEU A 11 -2.56 -27.35 40.37
C LEU A 11 -2.43 -25.84 40.08
N ILE A 12 -1.21 -25.41 39.77
CA ILE A 12 -0.97 -24.11 39.17
C ILE A 12 -1.44 -24.23 37.72
N LEU A 13 -2.71 -23.91 37.50
CA LEU A 13 -3.21 -23.60 36.16
C LEU A 13 -2.48 -22.33 35.68
N THR A 14 -1.34 -22.51 35.02
CA THR A 14 -0.80 -21.48 34.13
C THR A 14 -1.81 -21.32 33.00
N SER A 15 -2.86 -20.51 33.30
CA SER A 15 -3.68 -19.99 32.23
C SER A 15 -2.73 -19.25 31.29
N CYS A 16 -2.56 -19.76 30.06
CA CYS A 16 -2.22 -18.96 28.91
C CYS A 16 -3.34 -17.90 28.74
N ARG A 17 -3.34 -16.92 29.62
CA ARG A 17 -3.95 -15.65 29.30
C ARG A 17 -3.07 -15.09 28.20
N GLY A 18 -3.47 -15.42 26.96
CA GLY A 18 -3.13 -14.57 25.84
C GLY A 18 -3.33 -13.16 26.36
N VAL A 19 -2.30 -12.34 26.28
CA VAL A 19 -2.32 -10.96 26.69
C VAL A 19 -3.54 -10.36 26.00
N GLN A 20 -4.65 -10.26 26.74
CA GLN A 20 -5.74 -9.37 26.34
C GLN A 20 -5.10 -7.99 26.42
N TYR A 21 -4.58 -7.55 25.28
CA TYR A 21 -4.18 -6.17 25.12
C TYR A 21 -5.33 -5.34 25.64
N LEU A 22 -5.01 -4.53 26.63
CA LEU A 22 -5.90 -3.55 27.22
C LEU A 22 -6.81 -3.03 26.13
N ALA A 23 -8.11 -3.26 26.33
CA ALA A 23 -9.12 -2.94 25.35
C ALA A 23 -8.76 -1.61 24.74
N ARG A 24 -8.55 -1.60 23.43
CA ARG A 24 -8.11 -0.45 22.65
C ARG A 24 -9.07 0.67 22.94
N GLN A 25 -8.75 1.50 23.94
CA GLN A 25 -9.61 2.58 24.32
C GLN A 25 -9.48 3.63 23.23
N ALA A 26 -10.47 3.68 22.35
CA ALA A 26 -10.68 4.86 21.53
C ALA A 26 -10.59 6.08 22.44
N ALA A 27 -9.99 7.15 21.95
CA ALA A 27 -9.94 8.39 22.71
C ALA A 27 -11.36 8.73 23.19
N PRO A 28 -11.56 9.09 24.48
CA PRO A 28 -12.89 9.34 25.02
C PRO A 28 -13.70 10.29 24.13
N GLY A 29 -14.87 9.85 23.69
CA GLY A 29 -15.77 10.64 22.83
C GLY A 29 -15.46 10.63 21.33
N ALA A 30 -14.41 9.93 20.86
CA ALA A 30 -14.14 9.79 19.43
C ALA A 30 -14.60 8.40 18.95
N THR A 31 -15.62 8.37 18.10
CA THR A 31 -16.14 7.17 17.45
C THR A 31 -16.35 7.42 15.97
N TYR A 32 -16.31 6.35 15.17
CA TYR A 32 -16.67 6.45 13.76
C TYR A 32 -18.18 6.62 13.61
N ALA A 33 -18.61 7.50 12.70
CA ALA A 33 -20.04 7.72 12.44
C ALA A 33 -20.67 6.56 11.65
N GLU A 34 -19.86 5.80 10.92
CA GLU A 34 -20.31 4.70 10.07
C GLU A 34 -19.74 3.38 10.57
N THR A 35 -20.59 2.34 10.60
CA THR A 35 -20.18 0.95 10.84
C THR A 35 -20.12 0.25 9.50
N ILE A 36 -18.97 -0.37 9.20
CA ILE A 36 -18.75 -1.08 7.93
C ILE A 36 -18.53 -2.57 8.24
N ASP A 37 -19.29 -3.45 7.59
CA ASP A 37 -19.07 -4.88 7.67
C ASP A 37 -17.84 -5.27 6.85
N THR A 38 -16.79 -5.70 7.56
CA THR A 38 -15.51 -6.14 6.99
C THR A 38 -15.24 -7.62 7.19
N LYS A 39 -16.27 -8.42 7.48
CA LYS A 39 -16.18 -9.89 7.44
C LYS A 39 -15.82 -10.34 6.04
N SER A 40 -14.99 -11.38 5.96
CA SER A 40 -14.55 -11.91 4.67
C SER A 40 -15.71 -12.27 3.75
N LYS A 41 -15.57 -11.90 2.48
CA LYS A 41 -16.49 -12.17 1.37
C LYS A 41 -15.80 -13.08 0.35
N PRO A 42 -16.55 -13.86 -0.42
CA PRO A 42 -15.98 -14.64 -1.52
C PRO A 42 -15.26 -13.77 -2.54
N ILE A 43 -14.19 -14.29 -3.11
CA ILE A 43 -13.47 -13.69 -4.24
C ILE A 43 -13.34 -14.69 -5.38
N THR A 44 -13.11 -14.19 -6.59
CA THR A 44 -12.82 -14.99 -7.77
C THR A 44 -11.33 -14.94 -8.08
N PHE A 45 -10.71 -16.12 -8.17
CA PHE A 45 -9.33 -16.26 -8.61
C PHE A 45 -9.26 -16.39 -10.12
N GLN A 46 -8.34 -15.70 -10.76
CA GLN A 46 -8.01 -15.95 -12.16
C GLN A 46 -7.27 -17.29 -12.31
N THR A 47 -7.50 -17.98 -13.43
CA THR A 47 -6.71 -19.16 -13.78
C THR A 47 -5.36 -18.75 -14.36
N LYS A 48 -4.26 -19.17 -13.76
CA LYS A 48 -2.89 -18.92 -14.26
C LYS A 48 -2.57 -19.88 -15.40
N LYS A 49 -2.42 -19.36 -16.63
CA LYS A 49 -2.15 -20.17 -17.82
C LYS A 49 -1.46 -19.38 -18.94
N ILE A 50 -1.06 -20.09 -19.98
CA ILE A 50 -0.72 -19.49 -21.27
C ILE A 50 -1.98 -19.58 -22.16
N TYR A 51 -2.35 -18.48 -22.77
CA TYR A 51 -3.41 -18.37 -23.76
C TYR A 51 -2.79 -18.44 -25.15
N HIS A 52 -3.34 -19.26 -26.02
CA HIS A 52 -2.96 -19.38 -27.42
C HIS A 52 -4.14 -19.00 -28.31
N THR A 53 -3.85 -18.27 -29.38
CA THR A 53 -4.85 -17.94 -30.39
C THR A 53 -4.58 -18.68 -31.72
N PRO A 54 -5.60 -18.88 -32.57
CA PRO A 54 -5.40 -19.49 -33.87
C PRO A 54 -4.44 -18.73 -34.79
N PHE A 55 -4.22 -17.45 -34.47
CA PHE A 55 -3.40 -16.55 -35.30
C PHE A 55 -1.93 -16.45 -34.83
N GLY A 56 -1.51 -17.31 -33.89
CA GLY A 56 -0.12 -17.37 -33.41
C GLY A 56 0.29 -16.25 -32.45
N VAL A 57 -0.67 -15.51 -31.93
CA VAL A 57 -0.44 -14.61 -30.79
C VAL A 57 -0.75 -15.33 -29.52
N SER A 58 0.11 -15.19 -28.52
CA SER A 58 -0.01 -15.82 -27.22
C SER A 58 0.17 -14.81 -26.09
N ALA A 59 -0.51 -15.03 -24.97
CA ALA A 59 -0.36 -14.23 -23.77
C ALA A 59 -0.27 -15.11 -22.52
N THR A 60 0.29 -14.60 -21.42
CA THR A 60 0.34 -15.32 -20.15
C THR A 60 0.18 -14.40 -18.94
N ASN A 61 -0.43 -14.94 -17.89
CA ASN A 61 -0.58 -14.36 -16.57
C ASN A 61 0.17 -15.14 -15.48
N GLN A 62 1.15 -16.00 -15.85
CA GLN A 62 1.86 -16.90 -14.93
C GLN A 62 3.03 -16.20 -14.21
N PHE A 63 2.75 -15.08 -13.53
CA PHE A 63 3.71 -14.37 -12.69
C PHE A 63 2.97 -13.61 -11.59
N ASP A 64 3.68 -13.15 -10.56
CA ASP A 64 3.11 -12.35 -9.48
C ASP A 64 2.78 -10.93 -9.96
N GLY A 65 1.61 -10.42 -9.57
CA GLY A 65 1.07 -9.14 -10.03
C GLY A 65 0.28 -9.22 -11.34
N ALA A 66 0.28 -10.37 -12.03
CA ALA A 66 -0.50 -10.53 -13.26
C ALA A 66 -2.01 -10.49 -13.01
N ARG A 67 -2.72 -9.89 -13.97
CA ARG A 67 -4.19 -9.96 -14.09
C ARG A 67 -4.55 -10.02 -15.57
N LEU A 68 -4.99 -11.18 -16.00
CA LEU A 68 -5.56 -11.47 -17.31
C LEU A 68 -6.54 -12.63 -17.11
N CYS A 69 -7.83 -12.31 -17.09
CA CYS A 69 -8.88 -13.29 -16.82
C CYS A 69 -9.26 -14.07 -18.07
N ASP A 70 -9.15 -13.43 -19.24
CA ASP A 70 -9.27 -14.11 -20.55
C ASP A 70 -8.52 -13.32 -21.65
N PHE A 71 -8.18 -14.03 -22.74
CA PHE A 71 -7.52 -13.51 -23.92
C PHE A 71 -8.17 -14.09 -25.18
N ILE A 72 -8.91 -13.26 -25.91
CA ILE A 72 -9.82 -13.70 -26.97
C ILE A 72 -9.42 -13.04 -28.29
N ALA A 73 -9.13 -13.84 -29.32
CA ALA A 73 -8.94 -13.31 -30.68
C ALA A 73 -10.31 -12.91 -31.28
N ILE A 74 -10.47 -11.65 -31.64
CA ILE A 74 -11.63 -11.14 -32.39
C ILE A 74 -11.41 -11.42 -33.89
N ASN A 75 -10.18 -11.16 -34.36
CA ASN A 75 -9.70 -11.50 -35.70
C ASN A 75 -8.18 -11.70 -35.63
N ASP A 76 -7.49 -11.72 -36.77
CA ASP A 76 -6.04 -11.97 -36.89
C ASP A 76 -5.17 -10.83 -36.35
N SER A 77 -5.72 -9.63 -36.20
CA SER A 77 -5.00 -8.44 -35.75
C SER A 77 -5.60 -7.78 -34.50
N THR A 78 -6.76 -8.27 -34.00
CA THR A 78 -7.48 -7.66 -32.88
C THR A 78 -7.76 -8.70 -31.80
N TYR A 79 -7.38 -8.38 -30.56
CA TYR A 79 -7.45 -9.30 -29.41
C TYR A 79 -8.11 -8.56 -28.22
N ARG A 80 -9.03 -9.24 -27.55
CA ARG A 80 -9.67 -8.74 -26.33
C ARG A 80 -8.93 -9.23 -25.10
N ILE A 81 -8.57 -8.28 -24.25
CA ILE A 81 -7.95 -8.48 -22.94
C ILE A 81 -9.06 -8.34 -21.90
N VAL A 82 -9.42 -9.44 -21.24
CA VAL A 82 -10.45 -9.41 -20.19
C VAL A 82 -9.77 -9.33 -18.83
N SER A 83 -10.11 -8.31 -18.06
CA SER A 83 -9.72 -8.19 -16.65
C SER A 83 -10.97 -7.85 -15.84
N THR A 84 -11.22 -8.60 -14.78
CA THR A 84 -12.36 -8.41 -13.88
C THR A 84 -11.89 -8.22 -12.44
N PRO A 85 -12.66 -7.56 -11.57
CA PRO A 85 -12.31 -7.45 -10.16
C PRO A 85 -12.30 -8.81 -9.47
N GLU A 86 -11.70 -8.88 -8.30
CA GLU A 86 -11.71 -10.06 -7.43
C GLU A 86 -13.10 -10.34 -6.84
N ASN A 87 -13.90 -9.31 -6.59
CA ASN A 87 -15.31 -9.38 -6.19
C ASN A 87 -15.98 -7.99 -6.28
N GLU A 88 -17.27 -7.95 -6.02
CA GLU A 88 -18.10 -6.74 -5.98
C GLU A 88 -18.96 -6.71 -4.71
N PRO A 89 -19.45 -5.52 -4.28
CA PRO A 89 -19.19 -4.20 -4.87
C PRO A 89 -17.77 -3.71 -4.60
N ILE A 90 -17.19 -2.94 -5.53
CA ILE A 90 -15.83 -2.45 -5.47
C ILE A 90 -15.75 -0.98 -5.90
N ASN A 91 -14.84 -0.21 -5.28
CA ASN A 91 -14.38 1.06 -5.84
C ASN A 91 -13.29 0.72 -6.87
N PRO A 92 -13.59 0.81 -8.19
CA PRO A 92 -12.78 0.14 -9.20
C PRO A 92 -11.44 0.83 -9.43
N SER A 93 -10.40 0.01 -9.48
CA SER A 93 -9.08 0.38 -10.02
C SER A 93 -8.65 -0.70 -11.00
N PRO A 94 -9.21 -0.72 -12.24
CA PRO A 94 -9.01 -1.80 -13.20
C PRO A 94 -7.55 -2.06 -13.48
N TRP A 95 -7.03 -3.12 -12.88
CA TRP A 95 -5.68 -3.57 -13.02
C TRP A 95 -5.57 -4.59 -14.13
N TYR A 96 -4.55 -4.51 -14.94
CA TYR A 96 -4.13 -5.53 -15.90
C TYR A 96 -2.61 -5.64 -15.91
N ALA A 97 -2.11 -6.85 -16.03
CA ALA A 97 -0.69 -7.14 -16.22
C ALA A 97 -0.55 -8.52 -16.85
N PHE A 98 0.10 -8.60 -17.97
CA PHE A 98 0.31 -9.84 -18.72
C PHE A 98 1.54 -9.71 -19.61
N LYS A 99 2.04 -10.87 -20.08
CA LYS A 99 3.04 -10.96 -21.12
C LYS A 99 2.37 -11.37 -22.43
N ILE A 100 2.86 -10.85 -23.55
CA ILE A 100 2.33 -11.17 -24.89
C ILE A 100 3.47 -11.31 -25.88
N TRP A 101 3.29 -12.19 -26.87
CA TRP A 101 4.22 -12.37 -28.00
C TRP A 101 3.47 -12.93 -29.22
N SER A 102 4.11 -12.86 -30.38
CA SER A 102 3.59 -13.42 -31.64
C SER A 102 4.63 -14.29 -32.32
N ASN A 103 4.22 -15.40 -32.94
CA ASN A 103 5.10 -16.28 -33.71
C ASN A 103 5.71 -15.62 -34.96
N ILE A 104 5.12 -14.53 -35.47
CA ILE A 104 5.63 -13.67 -36.55
C ILE A 104 5.49 -12.20 -36.17
N PRO A 105 6.38 -11.31 -36.63
CA PRO A 105 6.23 -9.87 -36.41
C PRO A 105 4.91 -9.36 -36.99
N ARG A 106 4.14 -8.61 -36.19
CA ARG A 106 2.85 -8.00 -36.59
C ARG A 106 2.42 -6.86 -35.71
N GLU A 107 1.59 -5.99 -36.25
CA GLU A 107 0.77 -5.08 -35.43
C GLU A 107 -0.42 -5.84 -34.84
N ALA A 108 -0.78 -5.50 -33.61
CA ALA A 108 -1.91 -6.03 -32.91
C ALA A 108 -2.66 -4.92 -32.16
N THR A 109 -3.97 -4.89 -32.28
CA THR A 109 -4.85 -4.02 -31.50
C THR A 109 -5.39 -4.81 -30.31
N LEU A 110 -5.12 -4.32 -29.10
CA LEU A 110 -5.63 -4.87 -27.87
C LEU A 110 -6.86 -4.05 -27.43
N VAL A 111 -7.99 -4.73 -27.20
CA VAL A 111 -9.22 -4.15 -26.68
C VAL A 111 -9.30 -4.47 -25.21
N PHE A 112 -9.22 -3.48 -24.35
CA PHE A 112 -9.27 -3.66 -22.89
C PHE A 112 -10.72 -3.74 -22.42
N ASP A 113 -11.11 -4.88 -21.88
CA ASP A 113 -12.47 -5.18 -21.43
C ASP A 113 -12.52 -5.38 -19.91
N TYR A 114 -13.17 -4.47 -19.23
CA TYR A 114 -13.39 -4.48 -17.79
C TYR A 114 -14.87 -4.66 -17.41
N GLY A 115 -15.69 -5.19 -18.33
CA GLY A 115 -17.16 -5.16 -18.19
C GLY A 115 -17.67 -3.72 -18.26
N ASP A 116 -18.40 -3.28 -17.24
CA ASP A 116 -18.99 -1.94 -17.16
C ASP A 116 -18.06 -0.88 -16.53
N PHE A 117 -16.84 -1.27 -16.14
CA PHE A 117 -15.89 -0.36 -15.51
C PHE A 117 -15.04 0.40 -16.54
N ALA A 118 -14.76 1.68 -16.25
CA ALA A 118 -13.97 2.54 -17.12
C ALA A 118 -12.47 2.19 -17.07
N HIS A 119 -11.77 2.40 -18.18
CA HIS A 119 -10.32 2.34 -18.25
C HIS A 119 -9.69 3.42 -17.36
N ARG A 120 -8.64 3.06 -16.61
CA ARG A 120 -8.00 3.99 -15.67
C ARG A 120 -6.53 4.27 -15.98
N TYR A 121 -5.76 3.26 -16.37
CA TYR A 121 -4.30 3.35 -16.43
C TYR A 121 -3.80 3.30 -17.86
N PHE A 122 -2.98 4.28 -18.27
CA PHE A 122 -2.25 4.22 -19.53
C PHE A 122 -1.31 3.02 -19.54
N PRO A 123 -1.35 2.17 -20.60
CA PRO A 123 -0.51 0.99 -20.68
C PRO A 123 0.98 1.35 -20.63
N LYS A 124 1.71 0.56 -19.87
CA LYS A 124 3.18 0.58 -19.84
C LYS A 124 3.70 -0.73 -20.40
N THR A 125 4.83 -0.68 -21.07
CA THR A 125 5.51 -1.83 -21.66
C THR A 125 6.90 -2.00 -21.10
N SER A 126 7.38 -3.24 -21.11
CA SER A 126 8.75 -3.60 -20.79
C SER A 126 9.17 -4.86 -21.56
N SER A 127 10.45 -4.97 -21.89
CA SER A 127 11.05 -6.18 -22.44
C SER A 127 11.69 -7.08 -21.38
N ASP A 128 11.99 -6.53 -20.18
CA ASP A 128 12.72 -7.21 -19.11
C ASP A 128 11.94 -7.31 -17.78
N GLY A 129 10.80 -6.61 -17.67
CA GLY A 129 10.00 -6.55 -16.44
C GLY A 129 10.52 -5.57 -15.39
N HIS A 130 11.55 -4.80 -15.70
CA HIS A 130 12.20 -3.85 -14.79
C HIS A 130 12.22 -2.41 -15.31
N HIS A 131 12.49 -2.23 -16.60
CA HIS A 131 12.48 -0.92 -17.25
C HIS A 131 11.15 -0.72 -17.98
N TRP A 132 10.40 0.28 -17.57
CA TRP A 132 9.04 0.53 -18.01
C TRP A 132 8.90 1.82 -18.79
N MET A 133 8.16 1.76 -19.89
CA MET A 133 7.83 2.94 -20.71
C MET A 133 6.33 2.99 -20.92
N ALA A 134 5.73 4.17 -20.74
CA ALA A 134 4.37 4.40 -21.18
C ALA A 134 4.31 4.34 -22.73
N ILE A 135 3.24 3.79 -23.28
CA ILE A 135 3.00 3.85 -24.72
C ILE A 135 2.63 5.28 -25.14
N ASP A 136 2.85 5.61 -26.41
CA ASP A 136 2.42 6.89 -26.97
C ASP A 136 0.88 6.98 -26.95
N SER A 137 0.35 8.11 -26.53
CA SER A 137 -1.10 8.38 -26.53
C SER A 137 -1.72 8.25 -27.92
N ALA A 138 -0.96 8.49 -29.00
CA ALA A 138 -1.40 8.27 -30.37
C ALA A 138 -1.65 6.78 -30.74
N GLN A 139 -1.18 5.85 -29.90
CA GLN A 139 -1.47 4.42 -30.05
C GLN A 139 -2.79 4.01 -29.37
N ILE A 140 -3.41 4.91 -28.60
CA ILE A 140 -4.64 4.65 -27.85
C ILE A 140 -5.85 5.19 -28.63
N ASP A 141 -6.91 4.39 -28.68
CA ASP A 141 -8.17 4.72 -29.36
C ASP A 141 -9.32 4.07 -28.60
N SER A 142 -10.52 4.08 -29.18
CA SER A 142 -11.72 3.44 -28.61
C SER A 142 -12.50 2.70 -29.70
N ILE A 143 -12.93 1.47 -29.36
CA ILE A 143 -13.84 0.68 -30.18
C ILE A 143 -15.03 0.28 -29.30
N ASP A 144 -16.25 0.61 -29.72
CA ASP A 144 -17.49 0.32 -29.01
C ASP A 144 -17.46 0.74 -27.52
N GLY A 145 -16.88 1.93 -27.26
CA GLY A 145 -16.74 2.48 -25.90
C GLY A 145 -15.66 1.81 -25.02
N LYS A 146 -14.93 0.83 -25.56
CA LYS A 146 -13.81 0.20 -24.87
C LYS A 146 -12.48 0.80 -25.35
N THR A 147 -11.58 1.08 -24.43
CA THR A 147 -10.22 1.54 -24.74
C THR A 147 -9.46 0.49 -25.52
N THR A 148 -8.77 0.91 -26.57
CA THR A 148 -7.89 0.05 -27.37
C THR A 148 -6.48 0.65 -27.42
N ALA A 149 -5.49 -0.22 -27.61
CA ALA A 149 -4.11 0.22 -27.85
C ALA A 149 -3.44 -0.68 -28.88
N ARG A 150 -2.58 -0.06 -29.72
CA ARG A 150 -1.81 -0.74 -30.77
C ARG A 150 -0.42 -1.09 -30.29
N PHE A 151 0.02 -2.31 -30.59
CA PHE A 151 1.33 -2.83 -30.22
C PHE A 151 1.95 -3.56 -31.41
N PHE A 152 3.27 -3.42 -31.58
CA PHE A 152 4.03 -4.26 -32.50
C PHE A 152 4.56 -5.48 -31.73
N LEU A 153 4.11 -6.66 -32.10
CA LEU A 153 4.45 -7.92 -31.44
C LEU A 153 5.48 -8.68 -32.28
N THR A 154 6.42 -9.32 -31.57
CA THR A 154 7.44 -10.20 -32.15
C THR A 154 7.45 -11.54 -31.41
N LYS A 155 8.45 -12.37 -31.68
CA LYS A 155 8.70 -13.58 -30.91
C LYS A 155 9.19 -13.30 -29.49
N ASP A 156 9.75 -12.11 -29.26
CA ASP A 156 10.20 -11.69 -27.95
C ASP A 156 8.99 -11.30 -27.10
N THR A 157 9.05 -11.69 -25.85
CA THR A 157 7.98 -11.41 -24.91
C THR A 157 7.96 -9.94 -24.50
N THR A 158 6.81 -9.29 -24.65
CA THR A 158 6.56 -7.94 -24.18
C THR A 158 5.63 -8.01 -22.96
N TRP A 159 5.98 -7.32 -21.89
CA TRP A 159 5.12 -7.08 -20.77
C TRP A 159 4.19 -5.90 -21.08
N ILE A 160 2.90 -6.03 -20.78
CA ILE A 160 1.92 -4.94 -20.87
C ILE A 160 1.22 -4.86 -19.52
N VAL A 161 1.29 -3.70 -18.89
CA VAL A 161 0.82 -3.51 -17.52
C VAL A 161 0.13 -2.16 -17.32
N ALA A 162 -0.73 -2.08 -16.31
CA ALA A 162 -1.43 -0.86 -15.89
C ALA A 162 -0.47 0.17 -15.27
N GLN A 163 0.39 -0.29 -14.36
CA GLN A 163 1.46 0.45 -13.72
C GLN A 163 2.67 -0.47 -13.60
N GLU A 164 3.84 0.07 -13.33
CA GLU A 164 5.07 -0.69 -13.10
C GLU A 164 4.82 -1.80 -12.07
N LEU A 165 5.34 -2.99 -12.32
CA LEU A 165 5.22 -4.07 -11.35
C LEU A 165 6.13 -3.78 -10.15
N TYR A 166 5.52 -3.75 -8.99
CA TYR A 166 6.21 -3.65 -7.71
C TYR A 166 5.63 -4.68 -6.76
N THR A 167 6.23 -5.87 -6.78
CA THR A 167 5.82 -7.05 -6.03
C THR A 167 6.63 -7.19 -4.73
N GLU A 168 6.46 -8.30 -4.03
CA GLU A 168 7.26 -8.61 -2.84
C GLU A 168 8.77 -8.70 -3.16
N ALA A 169 9.14 -9.12 -4.36
CA ALA A 169 10.55 -9.24 -4.76
C ALA A 169 11.25 -7.88 -4.82
N GLU A 170 10.62 -6.89 -5.48
CA GLU A 170 11.11 -5.51 -5.54
C GLU A 170 11.13 -4.87 -4.14
N LEU A 171 10.10 -5.12 -3.33
CA LEU A 171 10.04 -4.64 -1.96
C LEU A 171 11.22 -5.16 -1.14
N ARG A 172 11.48 -6.46 -1.17
CA ARG A 172 12.59 -7.07 -0.42
C ARG A 172 13.95 -6.59 -0.89
N SER A 173 14.13 -6.45 -2.21
CA SER A 173 15.36 -5.89 -2.78
C SER A 173 15.63 -4.49 -2.25
N TRP A 174 14.61 -3.62 -2.25
CA TRP A 174 14.72 -2.27 -1.71
C TRP A 174 15.00 -2.25 -0.20
N MET A 175 14.29 -3.03 0.61
CA MET A 175 14.52 -3.09 2.05
C MET A 175 15.95 -3.56 2.38
N ASN A 176 16.46 -4.56 1.66
CA ASN A 176 17.83 -5.04 1.81
C ASN A 176 18.86 -3.95 1.47
N ALA A 177 18.66 -3.23 0.36
CA ALA A 177 19.55 -2.15 -0.05
C ALA A 177 19.56 -1.00 0.98
N LEU A 178 18.39 -0.60 1.46
CA LEU A 178 18.26 0.45 2.47
C LEU A 178 18.90 0.05 3.81
N GLN A 179 18.69 -1.19 4.26
CA GLN A 179 19.32 -1.69 5.48
C GLN A 179 20.83 -1.77 5.32
N ALA A 180 21.35 -2.20 4.17
CA ALA A 180 22.78 -2.24 3.91
C ALA A 180 23.42 -0.84 3.94
N ALA A 181 22.73 0.16 3.39
CA ALA A 181 23.19 1.56 3.39
C ALA A 181 23.13 2.21 4.77
N HIS A 182 22.17 1.83 5.62
CA HIS A 182 21.88 2.47 6.91
C HIS A 182 21.77 1.46 8.06
N HIS A 183 22.65 0.47 8.10
CA HIS A 183 22.59 -0.69 9.01
C HIS A 183 22.53 -0.37 10.52
N GLN A 184 22.95 0.82 10.92
CA GLN A 184 22.87 1.26 12.32
C GLN A 184 21.48 1.79 12.69
N THR A 185 20.75 2.30 11.69
CA THR A 185 19.47 3.02 11.87
C THR A 185 18.29 2.26 11.31
N VAL A 186 18.47 1.45 10.27
CA VAL A 186 17.40 0.69 9.60
C VAL A 186 17.48 -0.76 10.01
N ASP A 187 16.34 -1.28 10.48
CA ASP A 187 16.10 -2.71 10.65
C ASP A 187 14.76 -3.07 10.00
N TYR A 188 14.56 -4.32 9.63
CA TYR A 188 13.27 -4.80 9.17
C TYR A 188 13.04 -6.26 9.59
N GLY A 189 11.78 -6.67 9.59
CA GLY A 189 11.39 -8.02 9.96
C GLY A 189 9.96 -8.33 9.50
N ILE A 190 9.44 -9.42 10.03
CA ILE A 190 8.10 -9.92 9.70
C ILE A 190 7.21 -9.63 10.91
N ALA A 191 6.14 -8.85 10.69
CA ALA A 191 5.12 -8.58 11.71
C ALA A 191 4.14 -9.76 11.87
N GLY A 192 3.89 -10.50 10.80
CA GLY A 192 3.02 -11.66 10.77
C GLY A 192 2.78 -12.14 9.35
N LYS A 193 1.67 -12.87 9.14
CA LYS A 193 1.31 -13.49 7.87
C LYS A 193 -0.07 -13.06 7.40
N THR A 194 -0.23 -12.97 6.08
CA THR A 194 -1.53 -12.81 5.42
C THR A 194 -2.35 -14.10 5.43
N LYS A 195 -3.54 -14.04 4.86
CA LYS A 195 -4.42 -15.20 4.72
C LYS A 195 -3.83 -16.32 3.86
N LEU A 196 -3.02 -16.00 2.85
CA LEU A 196 -2.33 -17.01 2.02
C LEU A 196 -0.91 -17.33 2.52
N GLY A 197 -0.51 -16.79 3.68
CA GLY A 197 0.77 -17.10 4.31
C GLY A 197 1.95 -16.27 3.82
N ARG A 198 1.74 -15.19 3.03
CA ARG A 198 2.79 -14.24 2.67
C ARG A 198 3.22 -13.42 3.87
N ASP A 199 4.46 -12.94 3.87
CA ASP A 199 5.00 -12.12 4.94
C ASP A 199 4.42 -10.70 4.93
N LEU A 200 4.01 -10.24 6.10
CA LEU A 200 3.73 -8.83 6.37
C LEU A 200 4.98 -8.22 6.97
N TYR A 201 5.72 -7.48 6.15
CA TYR A 201 6.97 -6.87 6.57
C TYR A 201 6.72 -5.58 7.35
N TYR A 202 7.62 -5.31 8.31
CA TYR A 202 7.77 -4.00 8.92
C TYR A 202 9.23 -3.52 8.78
N MET A 203 9.43 -2.21 8.82
CA MET A 203 10.75 -1.61 8.98
C MET A 203 10.72 -0.71 10.22
N ASP A 204 11.81 -0.73 10.98
CA ASP A 204 12.04 0.12 12.16
C ASP A 204 13.24 1.01 11.88
N LEU A 205 12.98 2.32 11.74
CA LEU A 205 14.00 3.31 11.43
C LEU A 205 14.21 4.19 12.65
N GLY A 206 15.45 4.26 13.12
CA GLY A 206 15.84 5.05 14.27
C GLY A 206 16.83 4.34 15.18
N GLU A 207 16.90 4.78 16.41
CA GLU A 207 17.76 4.17 17.41
C GLU A 207 17.20 2.82 17.88
N LYS A 208 17.95 1.75 17.67
CA LYS A 208 17.52 0.39 18.01
C LYS A 208 17.22 0.25 19.50
N LYS A 209 16.06 -0.36 19.83
CA LYS A 209 15.58 -0.59 21.20
C LYS A 209 15.38 0.68 22.04
N ALA A 210 15.32 1.83 21.40
CA ALA A 210 15.06 3.09 22.08
C ALA A 210 13.66 3.10 22.71
N LYS A 211 13.54 3.76 23.84
CA LYS A 211 12.29 3.92 24.59
C LYS A 211 11.93 5.40 24.70
N HIS A 212 10.64 5.66 24.95
CA HIS A 212 10.12 7.02 25.16
C HIS A 212 10.35 7.96 23.96
N LYS A 213 10.35 7.41 22.73
CA LYS A 213 10.43 8.18 21.49
C LYS A 213 9.04 8.58 21.00
N ASP A 214 8.98 9.66 20.28
CA ASP A 214 7.85 9.95 19.42
C ASP A 214 7.91 9.05 18.20
N LEU A 215 6.79 8.45 17.84
CA LEU A 215 6.69 7.43 16.79
C LEU A 215 5.87 7.95 15.62
N ILE A 216 6.48 7.93 14.46
CA ILE A 216 5.81 8.14 13.17
C ILE A 216 5.48 6.77 12.58
N ILE A 217 4.28 6.58 12.05
CA ILE A 217 3.86 5.33 11.40
C ILE A 217 3.57 5.60 9.94
N LEU A 218 4.21 4.83 9.06
CA LEU A 218 4.01 4.92 7.62
C LEU A 218 3.38 3.61 7.12
N LEU A 219 2.31 3.75 6.35
CA LEU A 219 1.58 2.64 5.72
C LEU A 219 1.58 2.81 4.21
N SER A 220 1.55 1.70 3.47
CA SER A 220 1.31 1.72 2.02
C SER A 220 0.71 0.42 1.51
N ARG A 221 0.22 0.45 0.27
CA ARG A 221 -0.28 -0.71 -0.49
C ARG A 221 -1.37 -1.49 0.25
N GLN A 222 -2.30 -0.79 0.88
CA GLN A 222 -3.58 -1.37 1.28
C GLN A 222 -4.36 -1.84 0.05
N HIS A 223 -4.22 -1.08 -1.07
CA HIS A 223 -4.82 -1.42 -2.35
C HIS A 223 -3.72 -1.80 -3.36
N PRO A 224 -3.82 -2.98 -3.99
CA PRO A 224 -2.78 -3.52 -4.86
C PRO A 224 -2.34 -2.67 -6.05
N PRO A 225 -3.22 -1.93 -6.77
CA PRO A 225 -2.84 -1.14 -7.94
C PRO A 225 -2.09 0.16 -7.64
N GLU A 226 -2.04 0.59 -6.39
CA GLU A 226 -1.58 1.93 -5.99
C GLU A 226 -0.05 2.03 -5.93
N VAL A 227 0.59 1.90 -7.10
CA VAL A 227 2.05 1.81 -7.25
C VAL A 227 2.73 3.17 -7.04
N THR A 228 2.10 4.28 -7.48
CA THR A 228 2.69 5.62 -7.29
C THR A 228 2.78 6.02 -5.81
N GLY A 229 1.82 5.59 -4.98
CA GLY A 229 1.88 5.72 -3.53
C GLY A 229 3.06 4.95 -2.93
N GLN A 230 3.37 3.76 -3.45
CA GLN A 230 4.55 3.00 -3.05
C GLN A 230 5.87 3.73 -3.40
N PHE A 231 5.95 4.34 -4.58
CA PHE A 231 7.12 5.13 -4.97
C PHE A 231 7.27 6.36 -4.09
N ALA A 232 6.17 7.01 -3.73
CA ALA A 232 6.21 8.14 -2.80
C ALA A 232 6.65 7.73 -1.39
N LEU A 233 6.18 6.58 -0.88
CA LEU A 233 6.68 6.03 0.39
C LEU A 233 8.19 5.80 0.34
N LYS A 234 8.71 5.18 -0.74
CA LYS A 234 10.15 4.95 -0.91
C LYS A 234 10.92 6.27 -0.89
N ALA A 235 10.52 7.23 -1.72
CA ALA A 235 11.15 8.55 -1.79
C ALA A 235 11.08 9.29 -0.45
N PHE A 236 9.99 9.16 0.29
CA PHE A 236 9.84 9.73 1.62
C PHE A 236 10.83 9.11 2.60
N ILE A 237 10.98 7.80 2.60
CA ILE A 237 11.94 7.09 3.47
C ILE A 237 13.38 7.46 3.11
N ASP A 238 13.72 7.47 1.81
CA ASP A 238 15.06 7.86 1.35
C ASP A 238 15.37 9.30 1.78
N GLY A 239 14.38 10.19 1.71
CA GLY A 239 14.49 11.60 2.13
C GLY A 239 14.78 11.79 3.63
N LEU A 240 14.50 10.80 4.48
CA LEU A 240 14.88 10.85 5.91
C LEU A 240 16.41 10.83 6.09
N PHE A 241 17.16 10.38 5.10
CA PHE A 241 18.62 10.23 5.15
C PHE A 241 19.38 11.25 4.29
N ASP A 242 18.71 12.08 3.51
CA ASP A 242 19.35 13.06 2.61
C ASP A 242 20.19 14.13 3.35
N SER A 243 19.85 14.41 4.60
CA SER A 243 20.60 15.35 5.46
C SER A 243 21.10 14.62 6.70
N PRO A 244 22.37 14.14 6.74
CA PRO A 244 22.87 13.35 7.85
C PRO A 244 22.74 14.03 9.23
N ALA A 245 22.99 15.33 9.32
CA ALA A 245 22.88 16.06 10.59
C ALA A 245 21.42 16.15 11.07
N LEU A 246 20.47 16.38 10.17
CA LEU A 246 19.04 16.41 10.49
C LEU A 246 18.56 15.00 10.87
N ALA A 247 18.97 13.98 10.12
CA ALA A 247 18.64 12.57 10.38
C ALA A 247 19.13 12.15 11.77
N GLU A 248 20.39 12.42 12.11
CA GLU A 248 20.94 12.12 13.42
C GLU A 248 20.16 12.80 14.55
N ALA A 249 19.89 14.09 14.42
CA ALA A 249 19.12 14.86 15.41
C ALA A 249 17.69 14.32 15.54
N PHE A 250 17.04 14.03 14.42
CA PHE A 250 15.68 13.52 14.37
C PHE A 250 15.56 12.13 15.03
N PHE A 251 16.41 11.19 14.68
CA PHE A 251 16.37 9.84 15.23
C PHE A 251 16.77 9.73 16.70
N LYS A 252 17.39 10.76 17.28
CA LYS A 252 17.55 10.87 18.74
C LYS A 252 16.25 11.08 19.49
N ARG A 253 15.22 11.66 18.85
CA ARG A 253 13.92 11.98 19.45
C ARG A 253 12.78 11.12 18.91
N HIS A 254 12.89 10.64 17.68
CA HIS A 254 11.83 9.96 16.94
C HIS A 254 12.29 8.59 16.40
N ASN A 255 11.34 7.68 16.28
CA ASN A 255 11.47 6.48 15.44
C ASN A 255 10.39 6.49 14.36
N VAL A 256 10.65 5.83 13.25
CA VAL A 256 9.69 5.66 12.15
C VAL A 256 9.43 4.18 11.96
N LEU A 257 8.19 3.75 12.17
CA LEU A 257 7.73 2.37 11.95
C LEU A 257 6.96 2.31 10.64
N VAL A 258 7.39 1.44 9.72
CA VAL A 258 6.85 1.37 8.37
C VAL A 258 6.25 0.00 8.10
N PHE A 259 5.07 -0.02 7.48
CA PHE A 259 4.46 -1.21 6.88
C PHE A 259 4.33 -0.97 5.37
N PRO A 260 5.36 -1.35 4.61
CA PRO A 260 5.51 -0.88 3.24
C PRO A 260 4.56 -1.53 2.23
N MET A 261 3.99 -2.70 2.56
CA MET A 261 3.03 -3.41 1.72
C MET A 261 2.04 -4.17 2.60
N MET A 262 0.86 -3.59 2.81
CA MET A 262 -0.15 -4.18 3.69
C MET A 262 -0.94 -5.32 3.03
N ASN A 263 -1.03 -5.37 1.70
CA ASN A 263 -1.82 -6.36 0.95
C ASN A 263 -0.95 -7.14 -0.06
N PRO A 264 0.07 -7.89 0.39
CA PRO A 264 0.95 -8.62 -0.53
C PRO A 264 0.24 -9.74 -1.28
N ASP A 265 -0.81 -10.35 -0.71
CA ASP A 265 -1.64 -11.33 -1.41
C ASP A 265 -2.36 -10.71 -2.62
N GLY A 266 -3.03 -9.58 -2.40
CA GLY A 266 -3.72 -8.85 -3.47
C GLY A 266 -2.74 -8.35 -4.54
N VAL A 267 -1.55 -7.88 -4.14
CA VAL A 267 -0.49 -7.49 -5.08
C VAL A 267 -0.08 -8.67 -5.97
N ALA A 268 0.22 -9.81 -5.37
CA ALA A 268 0.64 -11.01 -6.12
C ALA A 268 -0.44 -11.57 -7.05
N LEU A 269 -1.71 -11.40 -6.67
CA LEU A 269 -2.86 -11.86 -7.45
C LEU A 269 -3.37 -10.83 -8.48
N GLY A 270 -2.82 -9.62 -8.48
CA GLY A 270 -3.26 -8.54 -9.36
C GLY A 270 -4.69 -8.08 -9.07
N HIS A 271 -5.07 -8.01 -7.81
CA HIS A 271 -6.38 -7.54 -7.39
C HIS A 271 -6.56 -6.04 -7.72
N TRP A 272 -7.80 -5.63 -7.95
CA TRP A 272 -8.13 -4.24 -8.26
C TRP A 272 -8.18 -3.36 -7.01
N ARG A 273 -8.47 -3.94 -5.82
CA ARG A 273 -8.58 -3.18 -4.59
C ARG A 273 -8.48 -4.02 -3.32
N HIS A 274 -9.25 -5.12 -3.24
CA HIS A 274 -9.48 -5.85 -2.01
C HIS A 274 -8.35 -6.84 -1.69
N ASN A 275 -8.28 -7.25 -0.43
CA ASN A 275 -7.45 -8.37 -0.02
C ASN A 275 -8.09 -9.72 -0.41
N VAL A 276 -7.46 -10.84 -0.07
CA VAL A 276 -8.01 -12.20 -0.30
C VAL A 276 -9.25 -12.49 0.55
N GLY A 277 -9.51 -11.69 1.56
CA GLY A 277 -10.78 -11.70 2.29
C GLY A 277 -11.92 -11.00 1.55
N GLY A 278 -11.68 -10.43 0.36
CA GLY A 278 -12.67 -9.69 -0.41
C GLY A 278 -13.08 -8.35 0.20
N ILE A 279 -12.17 -7.72 0.94
CA ILE A 279 -12.42 -6.53 1.75
C ILE A 279 -11.41 -5.42 1.43
N ASP A 280 -11.91 -4.19 1.30
CA ASP A 280 -11.08 -2.99 1.33
C ASP A 280 -10.43 -2.84 2.71
N LEU A 281 -9.11 -3.03 2.77
CA LEU A 281 -8.37 -2.94 4.04
C LEU A 281 -8.50 -1.56 4.69
N ASN A 282 -8.63 -0.50 3.89
CA ASN A 282 -8.85 0.86 4.41
C ASN A 282 -10.32 1.12 4.83
N ARG A 283 -11.04 0.06 5.18
CA ARG A 283 -12.36 0.07 5.85
C ARG A 283 -12.37 -0.80 7.11
N ASP A 284 -11.29 -1.53 7.38
CA ASP A 284 -11.24 -2.51 8.47
C ASP A 284 -10.56 -1.99 9.75
N TRP A 285 -10.33 -0.68 9.86
CA TRP A 285 -9.58 -0.05 10.97
C TRP A 285 -10.41 0.18 12.27
N ALA A 286 -11.61 -0.43 12.37
CA ALA A 286 -12.40 -0.42 13.60
C ALA A 286 -12.47 -1.80 14.26
N VAL A 287 -12.64 -2.84 13.45
CA VAL A 287 -12.98 -4.19 13.94
C VAL A 287 -11.89 -5.22 13.64
N TYR A 288 -10.97 -4.92 12.72
CA TYR A 288 -9.79 -5.73 12.39
C TYR A 288 -10.13 -7.19 12.06
N ASN A 289 -11.17 -7.38 11.24
CA ASN A 289 -11.61 -8.72 10.82
C ASN A 289 -10.59 -9.37 9.87
N GLN A 290 -9.86 -8.55 9.11
CA GLN A 290 -8.85 -9.05 8.17
C GLN A 290 -7.51 -9.30 8.86
N PRO A 291 -6.78 -10.37 8.51
CA PRO A 291 -5.50 -10.68 9.14
C PRO A 291 -4.48 -9.56 8.98
N GLU A 292 -4.45 -8.88 7.84
CA GLU A 292 -3.51 -7.81 7.54
C GLU A 292 -3.67 -6.63 8.52
N THR A 293 -4.87 -6.11 8.68
CA THR A 293 -5.15 -5.00 9.61
C THR A 293 -4.95 -5.42 11.06
N ARG A 294 -5.39 -6.64 11.43
CA ARG A 294 -5.22 -7.17 12.78
C ARG A 294 -3.76 -7.30 13.17
N VAL A 295 -2.95 -7.96 12.32
CA VAL A 295 -1.51 -8.16 12.57
C VAL A 295 -0.79 -6.83 12.73
N ILE A 296 -1.06 -5.88 11.84
CA ILE A 296 -0.39 -4.58 11.85
C ILE A 296 -0.81 -3.76 13.07
N THR A 297 -2.09 -3.70 13.40
CA THR A 297 -2.54 -2.96 14.60
C THR A 297 -2.06 -3.60 15.90
N ASP A 298 -2.00 -4.93 15.98
CA ASP A 298 -1.45 -5.64 17.12
C ASP A 298 0.05 -5.38 17.27
N PHE A 299 0.78 -5.37 16.16
CA PHE A 299 2.21 -5.06 16.15
C PHE A 299 2.47 -3.61 16.62
N ILE A 300 1.74 -2.63 16.06
CA ILE A 300 1.87 -1.21 16.46
C ILE A 300 1.59 -1.06 17.96
N ASN A 301 0.51 -1.63 18.47
CA ASN A 301 0.14 -1.54 19.87
C ASN A 301 1.20 -2.19 20.76
N HIS A 302 1.70 -3.38 20.40
CA HIS A 302 2.76 -4.05 21.14
C HIS A 302 4.06 -3.24 21.14
N TYR A 303 4.49 -2.75 19.97
CA TYR A 303 5.70 -1.95 19.80
C TYR A 303 5.63 -0.67 20.64
N THR A 304 4.51 0.04 20.55
CA THR A 304 4.25 1.28 21.30
C THR A 304 4.29 1.03 22.81
N TYR A 305 3.58 0.01 23.29
CA TYR A 305 3.54 -0.34 24.71
C TYR A 305 4.91 -0.77 25.25
N LYS A 306 5.57 -1.72 24.57
CA LYS A 306 6.87 -2.27 24.97
C LYS A 306 7.96 -1.19 25.07
N ASN A 307 7.97 -0.26 24.13
CA ASN A 307 8.99 0.79 24.06
C ASN A 307 8.54 2.09 24.75
N ARG A 308 7.30 2.15 25.26
CA ARG A 308 6.70 3.37 25.83
C ARG A 308 6.76 4.55 24.87
N ASN A 309 6.57 4.30 23.59
CA ASN A 309 6.60 5.30 22.55
C ASN A 309 5.24 6.00 22.45
N ARG A 310 5.24 7.26 22.02
CA ARG A 310 4.04 8.04 21.75
C ARG A 310 3.85 8.17 20.24
N VAL A 311 2.78 7.62 19.68
CA VAL A 311 2.44 7.82 18.27
C VAL A 311 1.99 9.27 18.08
N VAL A 312 2.68 10.01 17.22
CA VAL A 312 2.41 11.43 16.95
C VAL A 312 1.86 11.68 15.54
N LEU A 313 2.27 10.88 14.56
CA LEU A 313 1.90 11.02 13.16
C LEU A 313 1.69 9.67 12.50
N GLY A 314 0.65 9.54 11.70
CA GLY A 314 0.41 8.42 10.79
C GLY A 314 0.22 8.92 9.36
N LEU A 315 1.04 8.43 8.43
CA LEU A 315 0.90 8.70 7.01
C LEU A 315 0.57 7.39 6.29
N ASP A 316 -0.46 7.42 5.46
CA ASP A 316 -0.91 6.29 4.66
C ASP A 316 -0.81 6.64 3.17
N PHE A 317 0.13 6.01 2.48
CA PHE A 317 0.47 6.31 1.08
C PHE A 317 -0.41 5.50 0.14
N HIS A 318 -1.17 6.23 -0.66
CA HIS A 318 -2.14 5.72 -1.63
C HIS A 318 -1.95 6.33 -3.02
N SER A 319 -2.76 5.88 -3.98
CA SER A 319 -2.80 6.47 -5.32
C SER A 319 -4.24 6.67 -5.79
N THR A 320 -4.47 7.80 -6.46
CA THR A 320 -5.74 8.14 -7.11
C THR A 320 -5.49 8.88 -8.42
N TRP A 321 -6.52 9.39 -9.07
CA TRP A 321 -6.41 10.12 -10.35
C TRP A 321 -5.47 11.33 -10.30
N SER A 322 -5.43 12.03 -9.18
CA SER A 322 -4.59 13.22 -8.98
C SER A 322 -4.18 13.35 -7.53
N ASP A 323 -3.05 14.01 -7.28
CA ASP A 323 -2.52 14.23 -5.92
C ASP A 323 -3.55 14.87 -5.00
N VAL A 324 -3.72 14.30 -3.81
CA VAL A 324 -4.55 14.87 -2.74
C VAL A 324 -4.12 14.40 -1.36
N TYR A 325 -4.20 15.29 -0.37
CA TYR A 325 -4.01 14.97 1.04
C TYR A 325 -5.37 14.93 1.73
N TYR A 326 -5.85 13.73 2.11
CA TYR A 326 -7.01 13.64 2.97
C TYR A 326 -6.58 13.79 4.42
N THR A 327 -7.15 14.77 5.11
CA THR A 327 -6.81 15.10 6.50
C THR A 327 -8.05 14.99 7.39
N ASN A 328 -7.87 15.03 8.71
CA ASN A 328 -8.97 15.29 9.61
C ASN A 328 -9.39 16.77 9.52
N LEU A 329 -10.62 17.09 9.94
CA LEU A 329 -11.16 18.48 9.91
C LEU A 329 -10.27 19.46 10.67
N SER A 330 -9.65 18.99 11.77
CA SER A 330 -8.71 19.76 12.58
C SER A 330 -7.75 18.80 13.30
N ASP A 331 -6.53 19.23 13.48
CA ASP A 331 -5.52 18.58 14.31
C ASP A 331 -5.25 19.34 15.62
N SER A 332 -6.05 20.37 15.95
CA SER A 332 -5.85 21.22 17.13
C SER A 332 -5.87 20.44 18.45
N ALA A 333 -6.59 19.32 18.51
CA ALA A 333 -6.64 18.43 19.66
C ALA A 333 -5.72 17.21 19.54
N SER A 334 -4.83 17.20 18.55
CA SER A 334 -3.81 16.16 18.40
C SER A 334 -2.61 16.40 19.30
N VAL A 335 -1.73 15.42 19.41
CA VAL A 335 -0.49 15.52 20.19
C VAL A 335 0.55 16.45 19.56
N ILE A 336 0.37 16.83 18.28
CA ILE A 336 1.18 17.79 17.51
C ILE A 336 0.24 18.78 16.80
N PRO A 337 -0.39 19.73 17.54
CA PRO A 337 -1.36 20.64 16.96
C PRO A 337 -0.74 21.54 15.88
N ASN A 338 -1.54 21.86 14.84
CA ASN A 338 -1.14 22.66 13.68
C ASN A 338 -0.12 22.02 12.73
N PHE A 339 0.31 20.79 12.96
CA PHE A 339 1.27 20.09 12.09
C PHE A 339 0.77 20.05 10.64
N THR A 340 -0.48 19.68 10.42
CA THR A 340 -1.06 19.55 9.07
C THR A 340 -0.90 20.86 8.28
N LYS A 341 -1.26 21.99 8.89
CA LYS A 341 -1.16 23.31 8.24
C LYS A 341 0.29 23.66 7.92
N GLN A 342 1.19 23.54 8.89
CA GLN A 342 2.61 23.85 8.72
C GLN A 342 3.24 23.00 7.62
N TRP A 343 2.93 21.70 7.62
CA TRP A 343 3.48 20.77 6.64
C TRP A 343 2.97 21.06 5.22
N ILE A 344 1.66 21.27 5.04
CA ILE A 344 1.08 21.61 3.73
C ILE A 344 1.61 22.96 3.22
N ASP A 345 1.72 23.96 4.07
CA ASP A 345 2.30 25.27 3.70
C ASP A 345 3.77 25.13 3.25
N SER A 346 4.55 24.28 3.93
CA SER A 346 5.94 24.00 3.55
C SER A 346 6.06 23.24 2.22
N ILE A 347 5.10 22.35 1.91
CA ILE A 347 5.03 21.65 0.62
C ILE A 347 4.73 22.65 -0.50
N LYS A 348 3.74 23.51 -0.28
CA LYS A 348 3.35 24.55 -1.24
C LYS A 348 4.48 25.51 -1.55
N SER A 349 5.21 25.97 -0.53
CA SER A 349 6.29 26.94 -0.70
C SER A 349 7.57 26.35 -1.29
N GLY A 350 7.80 25.04 -1.15
CA GLY A 350 9.06 24.41 -1.51
C GLY A 350 9.06 23.61 -2.81
N LEU A 351 7.89 23.36 -3.40
CA LEU A 351 7.76 22.66 -4.67
C LEU A 351 7.18 23.64 -5.70
N GLU A 352 8.04 24.22 -6.50
CA GLU A 352 7.67 25.21 -7.52
C GLU A 352 6.59 24.65 -8.47
N GLY A 353 5.54 25.44 -8.71
CA GLY A 353 4.40 25.08 -9.55
C GLY A 353 3.44 24.07 -8.94
N TYR A 354 3.76 23.46 -7.80
CA TYR A 354 2.88 22.48 -7.17
C TYR A 354 1.91 23.14 -6.19
N GLN A 355 0.61 22.84 -6.37
CA GLN A 355 -0.44 23.30 -5.45
C GLN A 355 -1.05 22.06 -4.76
N PRO A 356 -0.72 21.78 -3.50
CA PRO A 356 -1.26 20.64 -2.78
C PRO A 356 -2.78 20.78 -2.60
N ARG A 357 -3.52 19.83 -3.14
CA ARG A 357 -4.95 19.69 -2.88
C ARG A 357 -5.14 19.06 -1.51
N VAL A 358 -5.91 19.69 -0.64
CA VAL A 358 -6.23 19.19 0.70
C VAL A 358 -7.74 18.95 0.79
N ALA A 359 -8.14 17.79 1.29
CA ALA A 359 -9.54 17.39 1.45
C ALA A 359 -9.81 16.97 2.90
N PRO A 360 -10.13 17.92 3.79
CA PRO A 360 -10.46 17.61 5.17
C PRO A 360 -11.78 16.86 5.29
N SER A 361 -11.86 15.88 6.17
CA SER A 361 -13.10 15.13 6.43
C SER A 361 -13.28 14.77 7.90
N ALA A 362 -14.54 14.60 8.30
CA ALA A 362 -14.89 14.15 9.64
C ALA A 362 -14.51 12.67 9.87
N LEU A 363 -14.57 12.23 11.12
CA LEU A 363 -14.33 10.84 11.54
C LEU A 363 -15.52 9.95 11.18
N ARG A 364 -15.86 9.85 9.89
CA ARG A 364 -17.04 9.08 9.46
C ARG A 364 -16.75 7.60 9.33
N GLN A 365 -15.69 7.27 8.61
CA GLN A 365 -15.35 5.88 8.26
C GLN A 365 -14.13 5.39 9.04
N PRO A 366 -14.05 4.07 9.30
CA PRO A 366 -12.91 3.45 9.96
C PRO A 366 -11.74 3.24 8.98
N VAL A 367 -11.16 4.35 8.52
CA VAL A 367 -9.96 4.38 7.69
C VAL A 367 -8.72 4.64 8.54
N SER A 368 -7.53 4.29 8.04
CA SER A 368 -6.25 4.41 8.74
C SER A 368 -6.01 5.80 9.32
N LYS A 369 -6.22 6.87 8.55
CA LYS A 369 -6.01 8.24 9.05
C LYS A 369 -6.89 8.60 10.25
N ASN A 370 -8.13 8.12 10.25
CA ASN A 370 -9.05 8.34 11.37
C ASN A 370 -8.66 7.49 12.58
N TRP A 371 -8.15 6.27 12.32
CA TRP A 371 -7.67 5.37 13.37
C TRP A 371 -6.51 5.98 14.18
N PHE A 372 -5.54 6.62 13.52
CA PHE A 372 -4.44 7.28 14.21
C PHE A 372 -4.94 8.36 15.18
N TYR A 373 -5.91 9.17 14.75
CA TYR A 373 -6.49 10.19 15.61
C TYR A 373 -7.33 9.62 16.75
N VAL A 374 -8.19 8.64 16.46
CA VAL A 374 -9.07 8.02 17.44
C VAL A 374 -8.29 7.27 18.53
N HIS A 375 -7.25 6.53 18.12
CA HIS A 375 -6.48 5.67 19.04
C HIS A 375 -5.39 6.41 19.81
N PHE A 376 -4.68 7.32 19.15
CA PHE A 376 -3.47 7.91 19.71
C PHE A 376 -3.54 9.44 19.85
N LYS A 377 -4.60 10.07 19.39
CA LYS A 377 -4.64 11.53 19.17
C LYS A 377 -3.53 12.01 18.23
N ALA A 378 -2.98 11.10 17.43
CA ALA A 378 -1.96 11.41 16.44
C ALA A 378 -2.60 12.11 15.23
N VAL A 379 -1.83 12.95 14.54
CA VAL A 379 -2.25 13.43 13.22
C VAL A 379 -2.28 12.25 12.25
N GLY A 380 -3.38 12.08 11.52
CA GLY A 380 -3.54 11.07 10.48
C GLY A 380 -3.76 11.71 9.12
N ILE A 381 -2.97 11.33 8.14
CA ILE A 381 -3.07 11.85 6.76
C ILE A 381 -3.02 10.69 5.77
N THR A 382 -4.00 10.65 4.84
CA THR A 382 -3.88 9.82 3.63
C THR A 382 -3.19 10.67 2.56
N TYR A 383 -2.04 10.18 2.11
CA TYR A 383 -1.15 10.84 1.16
C TYR A 383 -1.33 10.19 -0.21
N GLU A 384 -2.19 10.77 -1.03
CA GLU A 384 -2.52 10.26 -2.37
C GLU A 384 -1.60 10.85 -3.43
N ILE A 385 -1.11 10.01 -4.30
CA ILE A 385 -0.34 10.36 -5.49
C ILE A 385 -1.18 10.10 -6.73
N GLY A 386 -1.15 11.02 -7.69
CA GLY A 386 -1.77 10.82 -8.99
C GLY A 386 -1.16 9.63 -9.74
N ASP A 387 -1.99 8.86 -10.44
CA ASP A 387 -1.54 7.66 -11.16
C ASP A 387 -0.49 7.99 -12.24
N ASP A 388 -0.62 9.14 -12.89
CA ASP A 388 0.26 9.60 -13.97
C ASP A 388 1.28 10.67 -13.51
N THR A 389 1.42 10.89 -12.19
CA THR A 389 2.43 11.81 -11.66
C THR A 389 3.82 11.37 -12.12
N PRO A 390 4.63 12.26 -12.73
CA PRO A 390 5.98 11.94 -13.19
C PRO A 390 6.84 11.36 -12.07
N ARG A 391 7.60 10.31 -12.35
CA ARG A 391 8.34 9.54 -11.34
C ARG A 391 9.46 10.33 -10.67
N ASP A 392 10.11 11.22 -11.41
CA ASP A 392 11.07 12.19 -10.90
C ASP A 392 10.42 13.20 -9.94
N PHE A 393 9.20 13.65 -10.25
CA PHE A 393 8.46 14.52 -9.36
C PHE A 393 7.99 13.79 -8.09
N ILE A 394 7.61 12.51 -8.19
CA ILE A 394 7.29 11.68 -7.00
C ILE A 394 8.52 11.60 -6.09
N ASP A 395 9.71 11.34 -6.65
CA ASP A 395 10.95 11.28 -5.86
C ASP A 395 11.24 12.63 -5.18
N LYS A 396 11.26 13.71 -5.94
CA LYS A 396 11.47 15.07 -5.42
C LYS A 396 10.48 15.42 -4.31
N LYS A 397 9.19 15.16 -4.54
CA LYS A 397 8.11 15.46 -3.58
C LYS A 397 8.21 14.59 -2.32
N GLY A 398 8.48 13.30 -2.46
CA GLY A 398 8.64 12.40 -1.32
C GLY A 398 9.77 12.83 -0.41
N ARG A 399 10.95 13.08 -0.96
CA ARG A 399 12.13 13.57 -0.20
C ARG A 399 11.89 14.92 0.46
N TRP A 400 11.29 15.86 -0.25
CA TRP A 400 10.95 17.16 0.28
C TRP A 400 9.98 17.07 1.47
N THR A 401 8.92 16.30 1.33
CA THR A 401 7.90 16.16 2.38
C THR A 401 8.45 15.46 3.62
N ALA A 402 9.36 14.50 3.48
CA ALA A 402 10.07 13.87 4.59
C ALA A 402 10.96 14.87 5.34
N LYS A 403 11.78 15.62 4.60
CA LYS A 403 12.62 16.65 5.19
C LYS A 403 11.79 17.67 5.99
N LYS A 404 10.69 18.16 5.41
CA LYS A 404 9.82 19.15 6.09
C LYS A 404 9.10 18.58 7.29
N MET A 405 8.71 17.30 7.24
CA MET A 405 8.18 16.61 8.42
C MET A 405 9.22 16.58 9.55
N MET A 406 10.46 16.19 9.26
CA MET A 406 11.53 16.18 10.28
C MET A 406 11.79 17.56 10.86
N GLU A 407 11.90 18.61 10.03
CA GLU A 407 12.13 19.97 10.47
C GLU A 407 11.03 20.45 11.44
N ILE A 408 9.76 20.28 11.07
CA ILE A 408 8.61 20.69 11.89
C ILE A 408 8.53 19.92 13.21
N LEU A 409 8.81 18.62 13.20
CA LEU A 409 8.79 17.82 14.43
C LEU A 409 9.97 18.07 15.36
N MET A 410 11.01 18.76 14.89
CA MET A 410 12.19 19.14 15.68
C MET A 410 12.07 20.53 16.31
N GLU A 411 11.10 21.36 15.87
CA GLU A 411 10.76 22.64 16.49
C GLU A 411 10.04 22.44 17.85
#